data_fdf46a350f6009628dbffb9221974663
#
_entry.id   fdf46a350f6009628dbffb9221974663
#
_cell.length_a   1.000
_cell.length_b   1.000
_cell.length_c   1.000
_cell.angle_alpha   90.00
_cell.angle_beta   90.00
_cell.angle_gamma   90.00
#
_symmetry.space_group_name_H-M   'P 1'
#
loop_
_entity.id
_entity.type
_entity.pdbx_description
1 polymer ?
#
loop_
_entity_poly.entity_id
_entity_poly.type
_entity_poly.pdbx_seq_one_letter_code
_entity_poly.pdbx_strand_id
1 'polypeptide(L)'
;MYFANANIHPQNEYEHRLETIQALASERAYPLIEGSYDTDAWEETAGRIGQELEELREGAGIANEVVDSPNPYPLPPKEDKGPHVAAAREKAAQLRRARCRACYRLRFEETAHYAAEHGFDAVGTTLSVSPFQYTDIIEEELLRACKKAGVNCAFTDYRPYFEDNERISKEMGIYRQNFCGCHFSDEEAQLERTIRKAARKAKKAALKAAKKEAAEKELLGSINENL
;
A
#
# COMPACT_ATOMS: atom_id res chain seq x y z
N MET A 1 17.68 13.42 -6.67
CA MET A 1 16.74 12.40 -6.14
C MET A 1 17.54 11.15 -5.79
N TYR A 2 17.10 10.36 -4.80
CA TYR A 2 17.72 9.10 -4.39
C TYR A 2 16.68 7.97 -4.50
N PHE A 3 17.00 6.91 -5.27
CA PHE A 3 16.09 5.80 -5.54
C PHE A 3 16.43 4.58 -4.68
N ALA A 4 15.98 4.57 -3.42
CA ALA A 4 16.20 3.49 -2.46
C ALA A 4 15.00 2.52 -2.46
N ASN A 5 15.10 1.40 -3.17
CA ASN A 5 13.96 0.50 -3.41
C ASN A 5 14.35 -0.99 -3.43
N ALA A 6 15.17 -1.45 -2.49
CA ALA A 6 15.53 -2.87 -2.33
C ALA A 6 14.32 -3.81 -2.11
N ASN A 7 13.15 -3.24 -1.83
CA ASN A 7 11.90 -3.98 -1.62
C ASN A 7 11.18 -4.39 -2.91
N ILE A 8 11.58 -3.88 -4.07
CA ILE A 8 10.81 -4.12 -5.31
C ILE A 8 11.13 -5.50 -5.87
N HIS A 9 10.09 -6.29 -6.04
CA HIS A 9 10.10 -7.62 -6.64
C HIS A 9 8.99 -7.75 -7.69
N PRO A 10 9.19 -8.53 -8.75
CA PRO A 10 10.47 -9.11 -9.19
C PRO A 10 11.43 -8.06 -9.77
N GLN A 11 12.65 -8.47 -10.13
CA GLN A 11 13.68 -7.56 -10.64
C GLN A 11 13.23 -6.74 -11.86
N ASN A 12 12.46 -7.31 -12.77
CA ASN A 12 11.93 -6.58 -13.93
C ASN A 12 10.97 -5.44 -13.53
N GLU A 13 10.27 -5.55 -12.41
CA GLU A 13 9.46 -4.46 -11.86
C GLU A 13 10.35 -3.34 -11.28
N TYR A 14 11.45 -3.71 -10.64
CA TYR A 14 12.45 -2.74 -10.19
C TYR A 14 13.04 -1.97 -11.38
N GLU A 15 13.50 -2.68 -12.40
CA GLU A 15 14.06 -2.09 -13.63
C GLU A 15 13.04 -1.14 -14.29
N HIS A 16 11.80 -1.56 -14.44
CA HIS A 16 10.74 -0.74 -15.02
C HIS A 16 10.46 0.55 -14.25
N ARG A 17 10.49 0.49 -12.90
CA ARG A 17 10.34 1.70 -12.06
C ARG A 17 11.57 2.58 -12.11
N LEU A 18 12.75 2.00 -12.17
CA LEU A 18 14.00 2.74 -12.30
C LEU A 18 14.05 3.48 -13.64
N GLU A 19 13.74 2.83 -14.76
CA GLU A 19 13.63 3.45 -16.08
C GLU A 19 12.64 4.62 -16.07
N THR A 20 11.49 4.44 -15.45
CA THR A 20 10.47 5.47 -15.33
C THR A 20 10.98 6.71 -14.60
N ILE A 21 11.66 6.55 -13.47
CA ILE A 21 12.19 7.69 -12.70
C ILE A 21 13.42 8.30 -13.37
N GLN A 22 14.23 7.52 -14.09
CA GLN A 22 15.35 8.02 -14.89
C GLN A 22 14.85 8.93 -16.02
N ALA A 23 13.81 8.52 -16.74
CA ALA A 23 13.19 9.32 -17.79
C ALA A 23 12.65 10.64 -17.24
N LEU A 24 11.92 10.62 -16.12
CA LEU A 24 11.39 11.80 -15.45
C LEU A 24 12.51 12.72 -14.94
N ALA A 25 13.55 12.16 -14.35
CA ALA A 25 14.69 12.90 -13.83
C ALA A 25 15.44 13.63 -14.98
N SER A 26 15.63 12.94 -16.10
CA SER A 26 16.25 13.50 -17.31
C SER A 26 15.42 14.63 -17.90
N GLU A 27 14.10 14.45 -18.07
CA GLU A 27 13.20 15.47 -18.58
C GLU A 27 13.21 16.75 -17.73
N ARG A 28 13.31 16.59 -16.40
CA ARG A 28 13.28 17.69 -15.45
C ARG A 28 14.66 18.22 -15.05
N ALA A 29 15.73 17.68 -15.62
CA ALA A 29 17.12 18.00 -15.29
C ALA A 29 17.42 17.84 -13.76
N TYR A 30 16.83 16.84 -13.12
CA TYR A 30 17.13 16.49 -11.74
C TYR A 30 18.21 15.42 -11.66
N PRO A 31 19.24 15.59 -10.81
CA PRO A 31 20.19 14.51 -10.56
C PRO A 31 19.46 13.34 -9.90
N LEU A 32 19.68 12.14 -10.41
CA LEU A 32 19.18 10.89 -9.86
C LEU A 32 20.34 10.00 -9.46
N ILE A 33 20.27 9.45 -8.28
CA ILE A 33 21.21 8.48 -7.74
C ILE A 33 20.41 7.22 -7.45
N GLU A 34 20.89 6.11 -7.98
CA GLU A 34 20.38 4.78 -7.67
C GLU A 34 21.03 4.29 -6.38
N GLY A 35 20.21 3.93 -5.40
CA GLY A 35 20.64 3.29 -4.16
C GLY A 35 20.92 1.81 -4.34
N SER A 36 21.28 1.14 -3.26
CA SER A 36 21.55 -0.29 -3.29
C SER A 36 20.25 -1.08 -3.60
N TYR A 37 20.35 -2.04 -4.53
CA TYR A 37 19.29 -3.04 -4.76
C TYR A 37 19.65 -4.34 -4.04
N ASP A 38 19.88 -4.24 -2.73
CA ASP A 38 20.19 -5.38 -1.86
C ASP A 38 18.88 -6.04 -1.38
N THR A 39 18.37 -6.94 -2.20
CA THR A 39 17.15 -7.70 -1.91
C THR A 39 17.37 -8.68 -0.76
N ASP A 40 18.58 -9.19 -0.56
CA ASP A 40 18.89 -10.14 0.51
C ASP A 40 18.77 -9.47 1.88
N ALA A 41 19.32 -8.25 2.03
CA ALA A 41 19.17 -7.47 3.26
C ALA A 41 17.69 -7.14 3.55
N TRP A 42 16.87 -6.92 2.51
CA TRP A 42 15.44 -6.72 2.67
C TRP A 42 14.72 -8.01 3.11
N GLU A 43 15.05 -9.15 2.51
CA GLU A 43 14.45 -10.46 2.87
C GLU A 43 14.82 -10.88 4.30
N GLU A 44 16.05 -10.65 4.73
CA GLU A 44 16.51 -10.95 6.09
C GLU A 44 15.79 -10.12 7.18
N THR A 45 15.23 -8.98 6.81
CA THR A 45 14.55 -8.05 7.72
C THR A 45 13.04 -8.05 7.50
N ALA A 46 12.55 -7.27 6.54
CA ALA A 46 11.13 -7.13 6.26
C ALA A 46 10.51 -8.41 5.68
N GLY A 47 11.26 -9.14 4.84
CA GLY A 47 10.84 -10.41 4.25
C GLY A 47 10.53 -11.46 5.30
N ARG A 48 11.40 -11.66 6.28
CA ARG A 48 11.18 -12.60 7.39
C ARG A 48 9.90 -12.30 8.17
N ILE A 49 9.62 -11.03 8.45
CA ILE A 49 8.37 -10.64 9.13
C ILE A 49 7.15 -10.91 8.23
N GLY A 50 7.31 -10.74 6.92
CA GLY A 50 6.28 -11.08 5.94
C GLY A 50 5.96 -12.57 5.94
N GLN A 51 6.96 -13.44 5.97
CA GLN A 51 6.80 -14.89 6.06
C GLN A 51 6.09 -15.31 7.36
N GLU A 52 6.48 -14.74 8.52
CA GLU A 52 5.78 -14.96 9.79
C GLU A 52 4.29 -14.57 9.70
N LEU A 53 3.99 -13.48 9.01
CA LEU A 53 2.62 -13.05 8.77
C LEU A 53 1.83 -14.06 7.92
N GLU A 54 2.41 -14.58 6.86
CA GLU A 54 1.75 -15.57 6.00
C GLU A 54 1.49 -16.87 6.74
N GLU A 55 2.48 -17.42 7.44
CA GLU A 55 2.34 -18.61 8.29
C GLU A 55 1.22 -18.44 9.32
N LEU A 56 1.17 -17.28 9.99
CA LEU A 56 0.10 -16.97 10.94
C LEU A 56 -1.29 -16.95 10.26
N ARG A 57 -1.39 -16.32 9.09
CA ARG A 57 -2.66 -16.22 8.35
C ARG A 57 -3.17 -17.57 7.87
N GLU A 58 -2.27 -18.42 7.39
CA GLU A 58 -2.59 -19.80 6.98
C GLU A 58 -3.03 -20.64 8.18
N GLY A 59 -2.24 -20.67 9.25
CA GLY A 59 -2.52 -21.44 10.45
C GLY A 59 -3.82 -21.03 11.16
N ALA A 60 -4.21 -19.76 11.06
CA ALA A 60 -5.46 -19.25 11.63
C ALA A 60 -6.67 -19.32 10.67
N GLY A 61 -6.51 -19.81 9.45
CA GLY A 61 -7.58 -19.88 8.44
C GLY A 61 -8.07 -18.51 7.95
N ILE A 62 -7.17 -17.50 7.93
CA ILE A 62 -7.45 -16.13 7.48
C ILE A 62 -6.59 -15.71 6.27
N ALA A 63 -6.01 -16.68 5.56
CA ALA A 63 -5.18 -16.42 4.37
C ALA A 63 -5.89 -15.55 3.33
N ASN A 64 -7.21 -15.71 3.18
CA ASN A 64 -8.04 -14.95 2.25
C ASN A 64 -8.61 -13.65 2.85
N GLU A 65 -8.07 -13.18 3.97
CA GLU A 65 -8.49 -11.95 4.63
C GLU A 65 -7.38 -10.89 4.53
N VAL A 66 -7.76 -9.67 4.15
CA VAL A 66 -6.85 -8.52 4.27
C VAL A 66 -6.94 -7.99 5.69
N VAL A 67 -5.81 -7.84 6.36
CA VAL A 67 -5.73 -7.29 7.71
C VAL A 67 -5.01 -5.95 7.68
N ASP A 68 -5.52 -4.97 8.44
CA ASP A 68 -4.92 -3.65 8.64
C ASP A 68 -4.39 -3.01 7.33
N SER A 69 -5.25 -2.94 6.30
CA SER A 69 -4.87 -2.27 5.06
C SER A 69 -4.80 -0.75 5.26
N PRO A 70 -3.73 -0.07 4.85
CA PRO A 70 -3.69 1.39 4.83
C PRO A 70 -4.61 2.01 3.78
N ASN A 71 -5.23 1.19 2.92
CA ASN A 71 -6.13 1.65 1.87
C ASN A 71 -7.33 2.42 2.46
N PRO A 72 -7.55 3.70 2.06
CA PRO A 72 -8.60 4.55 2.64
C PRO A 72 -10.02 4.09 2.29
N TYR A 73 -10.17 3.23 1.29
CA TYR A 73 -11.48 2.73 0.91
C TYR A 73 -11.85 1.50 1.75
N PRO A 74 -12.99 1.51 2.46
CA PRO A 74 -13.36 0.43 3.36
C PRO A 74 -13.55 -0.90 2.63
N LEU A 75 -13.13 -1.97 3.28
CA LEU A 75 -13.47 -3.34 2.90
C LEU A 75 -14.80 -3.75 3.53
N PRO A 76 -15.49 -4.75 2.98
CA PRO A 76 -16.68 -5.30 3.61
C PRO A 76 -16.32 -5.83 5.01
N PRO A 77 -17.30 -5.80 5.96
CA PRO A 77 -17.07 -6.33 7.29
C PRO A 77 -16.69 -7.82 7.23
N LYS A 78 -15.79 -8.21 8.11
CA LYS A 78 -15.35 -9.61 8.23
C LYS A 78 -16.35 -10.39 9.07
N GLU A 79 -16.50 -11.67 8.73
CA GLU A 79 -17.27 -12.59 9.54
C GLU A 79 -16.65 -12.76 10.94
N ASP A 80 -17.50 -12.81 11.96
CA ASP A 80 -17.07 -13.19 13.30
C ASP A 80 -16.81 -14.71 13.34
N LYS A 81 -15.57 -15.07 13.54
CA LYS A 81 -15.09 -16.48 13.64
C LYS A 81 -14.63 -16.82 15.06
N GLY A 82 -15.02 -16.01 16.04
CA GLY A 82 -14.71 -16.20 17.45
C GLY A 82 -13.36 -15.59 17.90
N PRO A 83 -13.10 -15.67 19.22
CA PRO A 83 -12.00 -14.92 19.86
C PRO A 83 -10.62 -15.33 19.40
N HIS A 84 -10.40 -16.60 19.07
CA HIS A 84 -9.11 -17.08 18.57
C HIS A 84 -8.74 -16.43 17.22
N VAL A 85 -9.69 -16.35 16.29
CA VAL A 85 -9.49 -15.71 15.01
C VAL A 85 -9.37 -14.19 15.16
N ALA A 86 -10.09 -13.59 16.10
CA ALA A 86 -9.94 -12.16 16.41
C ALA A 86 -8.51 -11.83 16.87
N ALA A 87 -7.96 -12.63 17.80
CA ALA A 87 -6.58 -12.48 18.27
C ALA A 87 -5.55 -12.69 17.13
N ALA A 88 -5.77 -13.67 16.26
CA ALA A 88 -4.93 -13.89 15.09
C ALA A 88 -4.95 -12.71 14.12
N ARG A 89 -6.12 -12.10 13.88
CA ARG A 89 -6.26 -10.89 13.05
C ARG A 89 -5.49 -9.71 13.64
N GLU A 90 -5.55 -9.52 14.95
CA GLU A 90 -4.80 -8.47 15.64
C GLU A 90 -3.29 -8.68 15.52
N LYS A 91 -2.80 -9.90 15.78
CA LYS A 91 -1.39 -10.24 15.60
C LYS A 91 -0.94 -10.07 14.14
N ALA A 92 -1.76 -10.48 13.18
CA ALA A 92 -1.49 -10.31 11.76
C ALA A 92 -1.40 -8.82 11.36
N ALA A 93 -2.26 -7.96 11.93
CA ALA A 93 -2.19 -6.52 11.74
C ALA A 93 -0.87 -5.93 12.27
N GLN A 94 -0.44 -6.35 13.46
CA GLN A 94 0.84 -5.94 14.05
C GLN A 94 2.02 -6.38 13.17
N LEU A 95 2.04 -7.61 12.69
CA LEU A 95 3.10 -8.11 11.80
C LEU A 95 3.15 -7.36 10.47
N ARG A 96 1.99 -7.08 9.87
CA ARG A 96 1.94 -6.28 8.63
C ARG A 96 2.56 -4.90 8.82
N ARG A 97 2.20 -4.19 9.89
CA ARG A 97 2.79 -2.89 10.23
C ARG A 97 4.29 -3.01 10.53
N ALA A 98 4.71 -4.06 11.25
CA ALA A 98 6.13 -4.32 11.55
C ALA A 98 6.95 -4.57 10.28
N ARG A 99 6.42 -5.36 9.32
CA ARG A 99 7.05 -5.57 8.01
C ARG A 99 7.26 -4.26 7.25
N CYS A 100 6.20 -3.44 7.14
CA CYS A 100 6.29 -2.16 6.46
C CYS A 100 7.25 -1.20 7.19
N ARG A 101 7.26 -1.19 8.53
CA ARG A 101 8.22 -0.43 9.34
C ARG A 101 9.66 -0.84 9.05
N ALA A 102 9.96 -2.13 9.01
CA ALA A 102 11.29 -2.63 8.69
C ALA A 102 11.74 -2.21 7.27
N CYS A 103 10.82 -2.30 6.30
CA CYS A 103 11.06 -1.85 4.93
C CYS A 103 11.37 -0.35 4.84
N TYR A 104 10.56 0.51 5.49
CA TYR A 104 10.83 1.96 5.50
C TYR A 104 12.13 2.30 6.20
N ARG A 105 12.41 1.61 7.31
CA ARG A 105 13.65 1.77 8.07
C ARG A 105 14.88 1.52 7.21
N LEU A 106 14.93 0.40 6.52
CA LEU A 106 16.06 0.04 5.65
C LEU A 106 16.30 1.14 4.60
N ARG A 107 15.26 1.53 3.90
CA ARG A 107 15.32 2.53 2.82
C ARG A 107 15.71 3.92 3.31
N PHE A 108 15.16 4.35 4.44
CA PHE A 108 15.45 5.70 4.97
C PHE A 108 16.81 5.77 5.65
N GLU A 109 17.28 4.70 6.28
CA GLU A 109 18.65 4.66 6.84
C GLU A 109 19.69 4.78 5.73
N GLU A 110 19.53 4.05 4.63
CA GLU A 110 20.39 4.17 3.46
C GLU A 110 20.38 5.60 2.88
N THR A 111 19.18 6.16 2.66
CA THR A 111 19.04 7.51 2.11
C THR A 111 19.63 8.59 3.02
N ALA A 112 19.40 8.49 4.33
CA ALA A 112 19.90 9.47 5.30
C ALA A 112 21.41 9.37 5.47
N HIS A 113 21.96 8.16 5.44
CA HIS A 113 23.41 7.94 5.45
C HIS A 113 24.08 8.56 4.22
N TYR A 114 23.56 8.27 3.03
CA TYR A 114 24.03 8.89 1.79
C TYR A 114 23.99 10.43 1.86
N ALA A 115 22.88 10.97 2.38
CA ALA A 115 22.74 12.43 2.50
C ALA A 115 23.81 13.04 3.42
N ALA A 116 24.08 12.41 4.57
CA ALA A 116 25.13 12.85 5.49
C ALA A 116 26.52 12.81 4.87
N GLU A 117 26.88 11.73 4.18
CA GLU A 117 28.19 11.57 3.56
C GLU A 117 28.45 12.56 2.42
N HIS A 118 27.37 12.98 1.72
CA HIS A 118 27.48 13.86 0.56
C HIS A 118 27.07 15.31 0.85
N GLY A 119 26.95 15.68 2.13
CA GLY A 119 26.75 17.08 2.56
C GLY A 119 25.39 17.64 2.22
N PHE A 120 24.35 16.82 2.17
CA PHE A 120 22.98 17.29 2.06
C PHE A 120 22.45 17.75 3.40
N ASP A 121 21.71 18.88 3.43
CA ASP A 121 21.18 19.47 4.66
C ASP A 121 19.98 18.72 5.24
N ALA A 122 19.18 18.07 4.38
CA ALA A 122 17.92 17.44 4.76
C ALA A 122 17.53 16.28 3.85
N VAL A 123 16.71 15.37 4.40
CA VAL A 123 16.06 14.27 3.68
C VAL A 123 14.55 14.35 3.81
N GLY A 124 13.87 14.26 2.67
CA GLY A 124 12.42 14.11 2.56
C GLY A 124 12.03 12.85 1.82
N THR A 125 10.73 12.57 1.71
CA THR A 125 10.23 11.40 0.96
C THR A 125 8.96 11.72 0.22
N THR A 126 8.79 11.13 -0.97
CA THR A 126 7.55 11.17 -1.74
C THR A 126 6.61 9.98 -1.45
N LEU A 127 7.01 9.04 -0.59
CA LEU A 127 6.15 7.92 -0.19
C LEU A 127 4.85 8.38 0.46
N SER A 128 4.89 9.51 1.17
CA SER A 128 3.73 10.09 1.84
C SER A 128 2.63 10.61 0.90
N VAL A 129 2.83 10.62 -0.42
CA VAL A 129 1.77 10.98 -1.37
C VAL A 129 0.72 9.87 -1.50
N SER A 130 1.12 8.62 -1.26
CA SER A 130 0.23 7.48 -1.43
C SER A 130 -0.64 7.23 -0.19
N PRO A 131 -1.98 7.29 -0.32
CA PRO A 131 -2.88 6.95 0.78
C PRO A 131 -2.92 5.44 1.08
N PHE A 132 -2.20 4.64 0.29
CA PHE A 132 -2.06 3.19 0.45
C PHE A 132 -0.80 2.79 1.23
N GLN A 133 -0.18 3.75 1.92
CA GLN A 133 1.00 3.56 2.77
C GLN A 133 0.68 3.94 4.22
N TYR A 134 1.44 3.41 5.18
CA TYR A 134 1.32 3.79 6.59
C TYR A 134 2.08 5.11 6.82
N THR A 135 1.42 6.23 6.60
CA THR A 135 2.04 7.56 6.65
C THR A 135 2.62 7.90 8.02
N ASP A 136 1.98 7.45 9.10
CA ASP A 136 2.47 7.56 10.47
C ASP A 136 3.83 6.84 10.64
N ILE A 137 3.96 5.64 10.13
CA ILE A 137 5.20 4.86 10.21
C ILE A 137 6.29 5.47 9.31
N ILE A 138 5.92 6.00 8.14
CA ILE A 138 6.85 6.71 7.25
C ILE A 138 7.48 7.88 7.96
N GLU A 139 6.67 8.74 8.62
CA GLU A 139 7.14 9.89 9.37
C GLU A 139 8.09 9.50 10.50
N GLU A 140 7.68 8.54 11.33
CA GLU A 140 8.47 8.03 12.46
C GLU A 140 9.83 7.49 12.01
N GLU A 141 9.86 6.63 10.98
CA GLU A 141 11.10 6.01 10.52
C GLU A 141 12.01 6.98 9.76
N LEU A 142 11.46 7.94 9.02
CA LEU A 142 12.25 8.99 8.38
C LEU A 142 12.91 9.89 9.43
N LEU A 143 12.14 10.34 10.42
CA LEU A 143 12.66 11.16 11.53
C LEU A 143 13.78 10.43 12.29
N ARG A 144 13.57 9.13 12.55
CA ARG A 144 14.56 8.28 13.23
C ARG A 144 15.85 8.15 12.41
N ALA A 145 15.73 7.90 11.11
CA ALA A 145 16.88 7.76 10.21
C ALA A 145 17.67 9.07 10.10
N CYS A 146 16.99 10.20 9.90
CA CYS A 146 17.62 11.51 9.84
C CYS A 146 18.36 11.85 11.13
N LYS A 147 17.74 11.61 12.29
CA LYS A 147 18.37 11.82 13.60
C LYS A 147 19.63 10.97 13.78
N LYS A 148 19.58 9.68 13.34
CA LYS A 148 20.73 8.77 13.42
C LYS A 148 21.90 9.24 12.54
N ALA A 149 21.59 9.77 11.35
CA ALA A 149 22.59 10.24 10.38
C ALA A 149 23.08 11.68 10.63
N GLY A 150 22.41 12.45 11.49
CA GLY A 150 22.76 13.84 11.77
C GLY A 150 22.33 14.83 10.70
N VAL A 151 21.29 14.52 9.91
CA VAL A 151 20.70 15.39 8.89
C VAL A 151 19.31 15.85 9.30
N ASN A 152 18.81 16.97 8.74
CA ASN A 152 17.45 17.42 9.02
C ASN A 152 16.41 16.52 8.35
N CYS A 153 15.26 16.37 9.02
CA CYS A 153 14.10 15.67 8.45
C CYS A 153 13.15 16.69 7.82
N ALA A 154 12.89 16.55 6.50
CA ALA A 154 11.95 17.37 5.75
C ALA A 154 10.69 16.56 5.38
N PHE A 155 10.04 15.95 6.38
CA PHE A 155 8.79 15.23 6.18
C PHE A 155 7.65 16.20 5.83
N THR A 156 6.86 15.80 4.84
CA THR A 156 5.60 16.45 4.47
C THR A 156 4.57 15.39 4.11
N ASP A 157 3.36 15.51 4.63
CA ASP A 157 2.23 14.66 4.21
C ASP A 157 1.69 15.17 2.88
N TYR A 158 1.99 14.43 1.81
CA TYR A 158 1.55 14.77 0.45
C TYR A 158 0.23 14.10 0.03
N ARG A 159 -0.48 13.39 0.91
CA ARG A 159 -1.76 12.74 0.57
C ARG A 159 -2.82 13.70 0.01
N PRO A 160 -2.90 14.98 0.42
CA PRO A 160 -3.81 15.94 -0.21
C PRO A 160 -3.60 16.13 -1.71
N TYR A 161 -2.41 15.84 -2.21
CA TYR A 161 -2.04 15.96 -3.64
C TYR A 161 -2.13 14.63 -4.41
N PHE A 162 -2.70 13.58 -3.81
CA PHE A 162 -2.78 12.27 -4.44
C PHE A 162 -3.58 12.30 -5.77
N GLU A 163 -4.71 12.98 -5.81
CA GLU A 163 -5.54 13.11 -7.02
C GLU A 163 -4.81 13.85 -8.13
N ASP A 164 -4.06 14.90 -7.79
CA ASP A 164 -3.22 15.63 -8.74
C ASP A 164 -2.10 14.75 -9.29
N ASN A 165 -1.44 13.97 -8.42
CA ASN A 165 -0.43 13.00 -8.82
C ASN A 165 -1.00 11.96 -9.81
N GLU A 166 -2.21 11.45 -9.55
CA GLU A 166 -2.93 10.53 -10.43
C GLU A 166 -3.23 11.15 -11.79
N ARG A 167 -3.69 12.40 -11.81
CA ARG A 167 -4.00 13.13 -13.03
C ARG A 167 -2.73 13.42 -13.85
N ILE A 168 -1.71 14.01 -13.21
CA ILE A 168 -0.45 14.38 -13.87
C ILE A 168 0.26 13.15 -14.44
N SER A 169 0.34 12.07 -13.68
CA SER A 169 1.00 10.84 -14.14
C SER A 169 0.30 10.21 -15.35
N LYS A 170 -1.04 10.33 -15.44
CA LYS A 170 -1.80 9.92 -16.64
C LYS A 170 -1.52 10.83 -17.84
N GLU A 171 -1.52 12.15 -17.63
CA GLU A 171 -1.24 13.13 -18.67
C GLU A 171 0.16 12.96 -19.27
N MET A 172 1.13 12.64 -18.41
CA MET A 172 2.52 12.36 -18.81
C MET A 172 2.72 10.96 -19.42
N GLY A 173 1.73 10.07 -19.32
CA GLY A 173 1.84 8.69 -19.80
C GLY A 173 2.89 7.85 -19.10
N ILE A 174 3.28 8.22 -17.87
CA ILE A 174 4.29 7.48 -17.10
C ILE A 174 3.69 6.23 -16.45
N TYR A 175 4.53 5.23 -16.22
CA TYR A 175 4.14 4.01 -15.53
C TYR A 175 3.58 4.30 -14.14
N ARG A 176 2.45 3.68 -13.85
CA ARG A 176 1.75 3.83 -12.57
C ARG A 176 1.69 2.51 -11.84
N GLN A 177 2.42 2.42 -10.75
CA GLN A 177 2.44 1.25 -9.90
C GLN A 177 1.09 1.03 -9.21
N ASN A 178 0.70 -0.23 -9.02
CA ASN A 178 -0.55 -0.62 -8.37
C ASN A 178 -0.35 -1.41 -7.07
N PHE A 179 0.90 -1.50 -6.59
CA PHE A 179 1.32 -2.06 -5.29
C PHE A 179 2.63 -1.38 -4.84
N CYS A 180 3.03 -1.54 -3.58
CA CYS A 180 4.19 -0.79 -3.06
C CYS A 180 5.54 -1.27 -3.61
N GLY A 181 5.62 -2.50 -4.11
CA GLY A 181 6.80 -3.09 -4.72
C GLY A 181 7.19 -4.45 -4.16
N CYS A 182 6.96 -4.74 -2.88
CA CYS A 182 7.30 -6.06 -2.35
C CYS A 182 6.28 -7.12 -2.77
N HIS A 183 6.72 -8.37 -2.90
CA HIS A 183 5.86 -9.48 -3.33
C HIS A 183 4.62 -9.64 -2.43
N PHE A 184 4.74 -9.54 -1.11
CA PHE A 184 3.59 -9.56 -0.20
C PHE A 184 2.54 -8.48 -0.51
N SER A 185 2.98 -7.28 -0.88
CA SER A 185 2.04 -6.19 -1.18
C SER A 185 1.34 -6.35 -2.52
N ASP A 186 1.93 -7.07 -3.48
CA ASP A 186 1.25 -7.41 -4.72
C ASP A 186 0.11 -8.39 -4.47
N GLU A 187 0.37 -9.47 -3.73
CA GLU A 187 -0.66 -10.45 -3.34
C GLU A 187 -1.78 -9.80 -2.52
N GLU A 188 -1.43 -8.98 -1.52
CA GLU A 188 -2.39 -8.24 -0.71
C GLU A 188 -3.25 -7.30 -1.56
N ALA A 189 -2.66 -6.58 -2.52
CA ALA A 189 -3.37 -5.70 -3.42
C ALA A 189 -4.30 -6.48 -4.39
N GLN A 190 -3.87 -7.65 -4.87
CA GLN A 190 -4.70 -8.53 -5.69
C GLN A 190 -5.90 -9.07 -4.89
N LEU A 191 -5.68 -9.51 -3.66
CA LEU A 191 -6.72 -9.96 -2.76
C LEU A 191 -7.73 -8.84 -2.46
N GLU A 192 -7.28 -7.63 -2.14
CA GLU A 192 -8.16 -6.47 -1.93
C GLU A 192 -9.01 -6.16 -3.16
N ARG A 193 -8.42 -6.14 -4.36
CA ARG A 193 -9.15 -5.92 -5.61
C ARG A 193 -10.23 -6.97 -5.81
N THR A 194 -9.93 -8.23 -5.52
CA THR A 194 -10.86 -9.35 -5.63
C THR A 194 -12.04 -9.20 -4.67
N ILE A 195 -11.77 -8.91 -3.39
CA ILE A 195 -12.79 -8.69 -2.36
C ILE A 195 -13.70 -7.52 -2.74
N ARG A 196 -13.12 -6.38 -3.16
CA ARG A 196 -13.89 -5.20 -3.56
C ARG A 196 -14.77 -5.45 -4.78
N LYS A 197 -14.25 -6.19 -5.79
CA LYS A 197 -15.00 -6.58 -6.99
C LYS A 197 -16.20 -7.47 -6.62
N ALA A 198 -15.99 -8.45 -5.74
CA ALA A 198 -17.05 -9.33 -5.25
C ALA A 198 -18.11 -8.53 -4.47
N ALA A 199 -17.72 -7.65 -3.55
CA ALA A 199 -18.63 -6.80 -2.78
C ALA A 199 -19.46 -5.86 -3.68
N ARG A 200 -18.86 -5.23 -4.68
CA ARG A 200 -19.58 -4.41 -5.67
C ARG A 200 -20.62 -5.23 -6.47
N LYS A 201 -20.23 -6.44 -6.89
CA LYS A 201 -21.15 -7.35 -7.60
C LYS A 201 -22.32 -7.76 -6.72
N ALA A 202 -22.07 -8.12 -5.47
CA ALA A 202 -23.11 -8.48 -4.50
C ALA A 202 -24.06 -7.31 -4.23
N LYS A 203 -23.53 -6.09 -4.00
CA LYS A 203 -24.35 -4.88 -3.79
C LYS A 203 -25.24 -4.58 -5.00
N LYS A 204 -24.70 -4.70 -6.22
CA LYS A 204 -25.47 -4.50 -7.47
C LYS A 204 -26.60 -5.53 -7.62
N ALA A 205 -26.31 -6.79 -7.29
CA ALA A 205 -27.31 -7.86 -7.33
C ALA A 205 -28.42 -7.65 -6.30
N ALA A 206 -28.08 -7.30 -5.06
CA ALA A 206 -29.03 -6.98 -4.00
C ALA A 206 -29.94 -5.80 -4.38
N LEU A 207 -29.37 -4.72 -4.95
CA LEU A 207 -30.14 -3.57 -5.41
C LEU A 207 -31.12 -3.94 -6.54
N LYS A 208 -30.68 -4.80 -7.47
CA LYS A 208 -31.56 -5.28 -8.54
C LYS A 208 -32.70 -6.15 -8.00
N ALA A 209 -32.42 -7.02 -7.04
CA ALA A 209 -33.42 -7.85 -6.38
C ALA A 209 -34.46 -7.01 -5.61
N ALA A 210 -34.00 -6.02 -4.82
CA ALA A 210 -34.85 -5.11 -4.10
C ALA A 210 -35.78 -4.29 -5.03
N LYS A 211 -35.24 -3.80 -6.16
CA LYS A 211 -36.08 -3.08 -7.16
C LYS A 211 -37.14 -3.98 -7.78
N LYS A 212 -36.79 -5.26 -8.07
CA LYS A 212 -37.78 -6.21 -8.59
C LYS A 212 -38.88 -6.51 -7.59
N GLU A 213 -38.51 -6.74 -6.32
CA GLU A 213 -39.49 -6.99 -5.25
C GLU A 213 -40.44 -5.78 -5.01
N ALA A 214 -39.88 -4.56 -5.06
CA ALA A 214 -40.69 -3.33 -4.93
C ALA A 214 -41.70 -3.20 -6.08
N ALA A 215 -41.26 -3.46 -7.34
CA ALA A 215 -42.15 -3.41 -8.50
C ALA A 215 -43.26 -4.49 -8.44
N GLU A 216 -42.93 -5.71 -7.97
CA GLU A 216 -43.93 -6.77 -7.78
C GLU A 216 -44.96 -6.42 -6.71
N LYS A 217 -44.52 -5.81 -5.60
CA LYS A 217 -45.44 -5.32 -4.54
C LYS A 217 -46.38 -4.21 -5.03
N GLU A 218 -45.84 -3.26 -5.81
CA GLU A 218 -46.64 -2.17 -6.40
C GLU A 218 -47.70 -2.71 -7.38
N LEU A 219 -47.33 -3.70 -8.22
CA LEU A 219 -48.26 -4.33 -9.12
C LEU A 219 -49.36 -5.10 -8.41
N LEU A 220 -49.05 -5.85 -7.34
CA LEU A 220 -50.02 -6.56 -6.52
C LEU A 220 -50.97 -5.60 -5.77
N GLY A 221 -50.45 -4.47 -5.26
CA GLY A 221 -51.26 -3.41 -4.64
C GLY A 221 -52.30 -2.82 -5.61
N SER A 222 -51.86 -2.48 -6.82
CA SER A 222 -52.75 -1.91 -7.84
C SER A 222 -53.82 -2.89 -8.35
N ILE A 223 -53.56 -4.20 -8.31
CA ILE A 223 -54.60 -5.21 -8.65
C ILE A 223 -55.65 -5.30 -7.54
N ASN A 224 -55.26 -5.24 -6.26
CA ASN A 224 -56.18 -5.32 -5.14
C ASN A 224 -57.08 -4.06 -4.96
N GLU A 225 -56.62 -2.90 -5.43
CA GLU A 225 -57.43 -1.65 -5.40
C GLU A 225 -58.48 -1.57 -6.52
N ASN A 226 -58.38 -2.43 -7.54
CA ASN A 226 -59.31 -2.46 -8.69
C ASN A 226 -60.31 -3.65 -8.65
N LEU A 227 -60.36 -4.39 -7.53
CA LEU A 227 -61.33 -5.46 -7.24
C LEU A 227 -62.28 -5.02 -6.14
#